data_21183a9089bddceb521a8d81009d6fef
#
_entry.id   21183a9089bddceb521a8d81009d6fef
#
_cell.length_a   1.000
_cell.length_b   1.000
_cell.length_c   1.000
_cell.angle_alpha   90.00
_cell.angle_beta   90.00
_cell.angle_gamma   90.00
#
_symmetry.space_group_name_H-M   'P 1'
#
loop_
_entity.id
_entity.type
_entity.pdbx_description
1 polymer ?
#
loop_
_entity_poly.entity_id
_entity_poly.type
_entity_poly.pdbx_seq_one_letter_code
_entity_poly.pdbx_strand_id
1 'polypeptide(L)'
;MKRAEVLLTCDRTLMSNYHGNEFVGFGTCAPPNFIPEWFYSFLFFPPIKTSKGMPVAAPYGLRKVEAQLLKEGFSVVTVTPDHIKEHVNDAKIIGIHTMDPFGLGPASTTLAAMLKKEPYLAKYFQALLSSTAIKEAKKKGAKLIVGGPGAWQFQYRPRFVEENGIDCVVEGEAENIIGKLFRAVLNGEDMPRYYEASVKEAPSLGEVPDIVGPSINGLIEIGRGCCRGCEFCNVTLRPLRWYPYEKILREMSVNKAGGVNMCCLHAEDVMLYGSRNTVPDDAKLTRLHELVMKNCNSISWSHCSLAAVASNPKLFSRLSEIIRQKQAWWGAEIGIETGSPAIAKKIMPAKAHPFKAEEWPDVVKSGMGILHDNMMVPACTLIVGLPEEREEDVLKTMELVDDLKGCRSLIVPLFFVPLGRLKSRDWFRKAEMNKLHKQLLCQCAEHDFYWLDNLIDLAFAGKWYVRFLREFYRVFAGIAKQKTRQVEVDVLQ
;
A
#
# COMPACT_ATOMS: atom_id res chain seq x y z
N MET A 1 -32.23 12.39 -3.47
CA MET A 1 -30.76 12.42 -3.37
C MET A 1 -30.28 13.76 -3.90
N LYS A 2 -29.29 14.41 -3.25
CA LYS A 2 -28.69 15.62 -3.84
C LYS A 2 -27.99 15.22 -5.15
N ARG A 3 -28.25 15.95 -6.22
CA ARG A 3 -27.53 15.79 -7.49
C ARG A 3 -26.07 16.18 -7.28
N ALA A 4 -25.14 15.26 -7.55
CA ALA A 4 -23.71 15.53 -7.42
C ALA A 4 -23.09 15.76 -8.81
N GLU A 5 -22.36 16.86 -8.96
CA GLU A 5 -21.64 17.16 -10.20
C GLU A 5 -20.33 16.39 -10.33
N VAL A 6 -19.79 15.89 -9.20
CA VAL A 6 -18.59 15.06 -9.13
C VAL A 6 -18.93 13.73 -8.51
N LEU A 7 -18.63 12.64 -9.22
CA LEU A 7 -18.69 11.27 -8.73
C LEU A 7 -17.27 10.77 -8.53
N LEU A 8 -16.94 10.30 -7.32
CA LEU A 8 -15.67 9.67 -6.98
C LEU A 8 -15.85 8.17 -6.78
N THR A 9 -14.91 7.39 -7.28
CA THR A 9 -14.90 5.93 -7.10
C THR A 9 -13.50 5.35 -7.24
N CYS A 10 -13.36 4.04 -7.02
CA CYS A 10 -12.20 3.24 -7.35
C CYS A 10 -12.65 1.86 -7.83
N ASP A 11 -11.73 1.01 -8.26
CA ASP A 11 -12.04 -0.35 -8.61
C ASP A 11 -12.40 -1.21 -7.38
N ARG A 12 -12.96 -2.39 -7.63
CA ARG A 12 -13.50 -3.27 -6.59
C ARG A 12 -12.44 -3.77 -5.63
N THR A 13 -11.20 -3.95 -6.09
CA THR A 13 -10.11 -4.44 -5.24
C THR A 13 -9.71 -3.42 -4.17
N LEU A 14 -9.78 -2.13 -4.50
CA LEU A 14 -9.50 -1.04 -3.57
C LEU A 14 -10.69 -0.69 -2.68
N MET A 15 -11.92 -0.99 -3.12
CA MET A 15 -13.15 -0.74 -2.34
C MET A 15 -13.46 -1.94 -1.42
N SER A 16 -12.49 -2.36 -0.62
CA SER A 16 -12.57 -3.49 0.29
C SER A 16 -11.91 -3.18 1.63
N ASN A 17 -12.40 -3.77 2.71
CA ASN A 17 -11.77 -3.68 4.01
C ASN A 17 -10.83 -4.86 4.32
N TYR A 18 -10.63 -5.79 3.38
CA TYR A 18 -9.70 -6.92 3.52
C TYR A 18 -9.88 -7.71 4.83
N HIS A 19 -11.12 -7.90 5.27
CA HIS A 19 -11.47 -8.47 6.59
C HIS A 19 -10.87 -7.73 7.81
N GLY A 20 -10.48 -6.48 7.65
CA GLY A 20 -9.82 -5.66 8.69
C GLY A 20 -8.32 -5.92 8.80
N ASN A 21 -7.70 -6.52 7.78
CA ASN A 21 -6.27 -6.81 7.76
C ASN A 21 -5.65 -6.41 6.42
N GLU A 22 -4.81 -5.38 6.43
CA GLU A 22 -4.16 -4.82 5.23
C GLU A 22 -3.31 -5.87 4.48
N PHE A 23 -2.67 -6.81 5.19
CA PHE A 23 -1.87 -7.87 4.55
C PHE A 23 -2.71 -8.77 3.64
N VAL A 24 -3.99 -8.97 3.93
CA VAL A 24 -4.89 -9.71 3.03
C VAL A 24 -5.05 -8.99 1.69
N GLY A 25 -4.93 -7.65 1.68
CA GLY A 25 -4.97 -6.83 0.47
C GLY A 25 -3.88 -7.17 -0.55
N PHE A 26 -2.73 -7.72 -0.14
CA PHE A 26 -1.71 -8.19 -1.09
C PHE A 26 -2.23 -9.25 -2.08
N GLY A 27 -3.27 -10.01 -1.70
CA GLY A 27 -3.92 -10.92 -2.61
C GLY A 27 -4.47 -10.25 -3.88
N THR A 28 -4.71 -8.94 -3.87
CA THR A 28 -5.15 -8.19 -5.06
C THR A 28 -4.07 -8.04 -6.12
N CYS A 29 -2.79 -8.11 -5.73
CA CYS A 29 -1.65 -8.12 -6.64
C CYS A 29 -1.48 -9.45 -7.37
N ALA A 30 -2.12 -10.53 -6.90
CA ALA A 30 -2.07 -11.82 -7.56
C ALA A 30 -2.95 -11.84 -8.81
N PRO A 31 -2.57 -12.58 -9.85
CA PRO A 31 -3.43 -12.82 -11.01
C PRO A 31 -4.48 -13.89 -10.72
N PRO A 32 -5.57 -13.95 -11.54
CA PRO A 32 -6.54 -15.02 -11.51
C PRO A 32 -5.86 -16.39 -11.64
N ASN A 33 -6.19 -17.28 -10.72
CA ASN A 33 -5.64 -18.61 -10.64
C ASN A 33 -6.73 -19.68 -10.82
N PHE A 34 -6.49 -20.90 -10.33
CA PHE A 34 -7.42 -22.03 -10.40
C PHE A 34 -8.57 -21.97 -9.39
N ILE A 35 -8.61 -20.93 -8.53
CA ILE A 35 -9.69 -20.70 -7.58
C ILE A 35 -10.78 -19.87 -8.29
N PRO A 36 -12.08 -20.23 -8.17
CA PRO A 36 -13.16 -19.41 -8.69
C PRO A 36 -13.09 -17.97 -8.19
N GLU A 37 -13.24 -17.02 -9.09
CA GLU A 37 -13.01 -15.60 -8.81
C GLU A 37 -13.90 -15.05 -7.68
N TRP A 38 -15.18 -15.47 -7.61
CA TRP A 38 -16.08 -15.08 -6.55
C TRP A 38 -15.57 -15.48 -5.16
N PHE A 39 -14.94 -16.68 -5.07
CA PHE A 39 -14.39 -17.19 -3.83
C PHE A 39 -13.08 -16.50 -3.48
N TYR A 40 -12.22 -16.24 -4.49
CA TYR A 40 -11.01 -15.46 -4.29
C TYR A 40 -11.32 -14.03 -3.81
N SER A 41 -12.29 -13.37 -4.46
CA SER A 41 -12.77 -12.05 -4.06
C SER A 41 -13.28 -12.05 -2.62
N PHE A 42 -14.06 -13.07 -2.24
CA PHE A 42 -14.53 -13.21 -0.86
C PHE A 42 -13.38 -13.33 0.15
N LEU A 43 -12.30 -14.03 -0.18
CA LEU A 43 -11.16 -14.22 0.72
C LEU A 43 -10.28 -12.96 0.81
N PHE A 44 -9.99 -12.29 -0.30
CA PHE A 44 -8.95 -11.27 -0.36
C PHE A 44 -9.46 -9.84 -0.46
N PHE A 45 -10.59 -9.61 -1.14
CA PHE A 45 -11.17 -8.27 -1.31
C PHE A 45 -12.71 -8.32 -1.31
N PRO A 46 -13.30 -8.71 -0.17
CA PRO A 46 -14.76 -8.74 -0.06
C PRO A 46 -15.35 -7.35 -0.29
N PRO A 47 -16.56 -7.25 -0.87
CA PRO A 47 -17.20 -5.97 -1.09
C PRO A 47 -17.47 -5.26 0.25
N ILE A 48 -17.22 -3.96 0.29
CA ILE A 48 -17.52 -3.14 1.46
C ILE A 48 -19.03 -2.93 1.61
N LYS A 49 -19.51 -2.79 2.85
CA LYS A 49 -20.90 -2.43 3.11
C LYS A 49 -21.23 -1.06 2.52
N THR A 50 -22.45 -0.93 2.01
CA THR A 50 -22.94 0.31 1.40
C THR A 50 -24.25 0.77 2.03
N SER A 51 -24.50 2.07 1.96
CA SER A 51 -25.80 2.69 2.21
C SER A 51 -26.18 3.51 0.99
N LYS A 52 -27.22 3.13 0.25
CA LYS A 52 -27.63 3.76 -1.01
C LYS A 52 -26.49 3.90 -2.03
N GLY A 53 -25.67 2.85 -2.17
CA GLY A 53 -24.51 2.82 -3.07
C GLY A 53 -23.26 3.56 -2.58
N MET A 54 -23.35 4.33 -1.51
CA MET A 54 -22.22 5.00 -0.89
C MET A 54 -21.52 4.03 0.08
N PRO A 55 -20.19 3.88 0.00
CA PRO A 55 -19.44 2.99 0.89
C PRO A 55 -19.40 3.53 2.32
N VAL A 56 -19.53 2.64 3.31
CA VAL A 56 -19.37 3.01 4.74
C VAL A 56 -17.95 3.50 5.06
N ALA A 57 -16.95 3.04 4.31
CA ALA A 57 -15.58 3.54 4.33
C ALA A 57 -14.99 3.47 2.90
N ALA A 58 -14.04 4.32 2.56
CA ALA A 58 -13.39 4.35 1.24
C ALA A 58 -11.87 4.50 1.39
N PRO A 59 -11.08 4.25 0.32
CA PRO A 59 -9.65 4.47 0.36
C PRO A 59 -9.30 5.88 0.86
N TYR A 60 -8.30 5.97 1.74
CA TYR A 60 -7.95 7.23 2.40
C TYR A 60 -7.61 8.36 1.42
N GLY A 61 -6.82 8.07 0.36
CA GLY A 61 -6.51 9.05 -0.68
C GLY A 61 -7.77 9.57 -1.40
N LEU A 62 -8.76 8.70 -1.64
CA LEU A 62 -10.05 9.09 -2.22
C LEU A 62 -10.83 10.00 -1.26
N ARG A 63 -10.81 9.71 0.06
CA ARG A 63 -11.40 10.58 1.09
C ARG A 63 -10.72 11.94 1.17
N LYS A 64 -9.42 12.04 0.92
CA LYS A 64 -8.71 13.33 0.85
C LYS A 64 -9.17 14.17 -0.35
N VAL A 65 -9.29 13.56 -1.52
CA VAL A 65 -9.83 14.25 -2.72
C VAL A 65 -11.27 14.69 -2.50
N GLU A 66 -12.12 13.82 -1.93
CA GLU A 66 -13.50 14.15 -1.56
C GLU A 66 -13.55 15.38 -0.64
N ALA A 67 -12.75 15.36 0.43
CA ALA A 67 -12.70 16.44 1.42
C ALA A 67 -12.22 17.76 0.81
N GLN A 68 -11.21 17.73 -0.06
CA GLN A 68 -10.70 18.92 -0.73
C GLN A 68 -11.74 19.53 -1.68
N LEU A 69 -12.39 18.70 -2.49
CA LEU A 69 -13.41 19.16 -3.41
C LEU A 69 -14.63 19.76 -2.68
N LEU A 70 -15.08 19.11 -1.59
CA LEU A 70 -16.16 19.64 -0.74
C LEU A 70 -15.78 20.96 -0.08
N LYS A 71 -14.54 21.11 0.41
CA LYS A 71 -13.99 22.34 0.98
C LYS A 71 -14.01 23.48 -0.04
N GLU A 72 -13.81 23.17 -1.32
CA GLU A 72 -13.83 24.13 -2.42
C GLU A 72 -15.23 24.39 -3.03
N GLY A 73 -16.29 23.81 -2.45
CA GLY A 73 -17.69 24.07 -2.81
C GLY A 73 -18.27 23.17 -3.88
N PHE A 74 -17.56 22.11 -4.32
CA PHE A 74 -18.11 21.14 -5.27
C PHE A 74 -19.19 20.26 -4.62
N SER A 75 -20.18 19.85 -5.40
CA SER A 75 -21.13 18.82 -5.01
C SER A 75 -20.55 17.45 -5.35
N VAL A 76 -20.14 16.68 -4.33
CA VAL A 76 -19.39 15.42 -4.49
C VAL A 76 -20.16 14.24 -3.90
N VAL A 77 -20.11 13.09 -4.57
CA VAL A 77 -20.55 11.81 -4.05
C VAL A 77 -19.48 10.75 -4.27
N THR A 78 -19.14 10.01 -3.23
CA THR A 78 -18.28 8.81 -3.33
C THR A 78 -19.15 7.58 -3.35
N VAL A 79 -18.98 6.73 -4.38
CA VAL A 79 -19.80 5.53 -4.61
C VAL A 79 -18.91 4.31 -4.82
N THR A 80 -19.43 3.12 -4.52
CA THR A 80 -18.77 1.86 -4.89
C THR A 80 -18.88 1.61 -6.40
N PRO A 81 -17.95 0.88 -7.01
CA PRO A 81 -17.96 0.61 -8.46
C PRO A 81 -19.26 -0.07 -8.93
N ASP A 82 -19.88 -0.88 -8.07
CA ASP A 82 -21.11 -1.62 -8.41
C ASP A 82 -22.36 -0.71 -8.47
N HIS A 83 -22.31 0.49 -7.88
CA HIS A 83 -23.44 1.42 -7.76
C HIS A 83 -23.28 2.73 -8.58
N ILE A 84 -22.29 2.81 -9.45
CA ILE A 84 -22.06 4.01 -10.28
C ILE A 84 -23.32 4.38 -11.07
N LYS A 85 -24.02 3.40 -11.63
CA LYS A 85 -25.22 3.61 -12.45
C LYS A 85 -26.31 4.41 -11.74
N GLU A 86 -26.41 4.28 -10.42
CA GLU A 86 -27.43 4.93 -9.61
C GLU A 86 -27.16 6.44 -9.41
N HIS A 87 -25.89 6.87 -9.57
CA HIS A 87 -25.45 8.21 -9.23
C HIS A 87 -24.84 9.00 -10.38
N VAL A 88 -24.55 8.35 -11.51
CA VAL A 88 -23.75 8.94 -12.60
C VAL A 88 -24.51 9.90 -13.50
N ASN A 89 -25.84 9.90 -13.47
CA ASN A 89 -26.64 10.64 -14.45
C ASN A 89 -26.45 12.17 -14.40
N ASP A 90 -26.15 12.72 -13.25
CA ASP A 90 -25.94 14.17 -13.04
C ASP A 90 -24.45 14.53 -12.95
N ALA A 91 -23.56 13.53 -12.98
CA ALA A 91 -22.13 13.74 -12.84
C ALA A 91 -21.55 14.36 -14.12
N LYS A 92 -20.90 15.50 -13.96
CA LYS A 92 -20.10 16.16 -15.01
C LYS A 92 -18.66 15.65 -15.02
N ILE A 93 -18.17 15.20 -13.85
CA ILE A 93 -16.83 14.66 -13.66
C ILE A 93 -16.93 13.33 -12.93
N ILE A 94 -16.22 12.33 -13.44
CA ILE A 94 -16.00 11.05 -12.77
C ILE A 94 -14.52 10.99 -12.40
N GLY A 95 -14.22 11.00 -11.09
CA GLY A 95 -12.87 10.83 -10.55
C GLY A 95 -12.62 9.38 -10.13
N ILE A 96 -11.60 8.75 -10.67
CA ILE A 96 -11.23 7.36 -10.35
C ILE A 96 -9.89 7.34 -9.63
N HIS A 97 -9.90 6.80 -8.42
CA HIS A 97 -8.68 6.50 -7.69
C HIS A 97 -8.13 5.13 -8.10
N THR A 98 -6.82 5.05 -8.36
CA THR A 98 -6.15 3.80 -8.75
C THR A 98 -4.82 3.61 -8.01
N MET A 99 -4.49 2.33 -7.73
CA MET A 99 -3.24 1.91 -7.10
C MET A 99 -2.27 1.28 -8.11
N ASP A 100 -2.76 0.36 -8.94
CA ASP A 100 -1.94 -0.42 -9.86
C ASP A 100 -2.70 -0.79 -11.14
N PRO A 101 -3.04 0.22 -11.99
CA PRO A 101 -3.96 0.08 -13.10
C PRO A 101 -3.49 -0.88 -14.21
N PHE A 102 -2.20 -1.16 -14.27
CA PHE A 102 -1.60 -2.02 -15.29
C PHE A 102 -0.79 -3.18 -14.73
N GLY A 103 -0.81 -3.38 -13.40
CA GLY A 103 -0.01 -4.43 -12.76
C GLY A 103 1.49 -4.17 -12.86
N LEU A 104 1.92 -2.90 -12.88
CA LEU A 104 3.33 -2.50 -12.98
C LEU A 104 3.95 -2.22 -11.59
N GLY A 105 3.19 -2.28 -10.52
CA GLY A 105 3.72 -2.22 -9.17
C GLY A 105 4.63 -3.42 -8.86
N PRO A 106 5.62 -3.29 -7.95
CA PRO A 106 6.61 -4.36 -7.71
C PRO A 106 5.99 -5.73 -7.38
N ALA A 107 4.98 -5.78 -6.51
CA ALA A 107 4.31 -7.04 -6.15
C ALA A 107 3.55 -7.64 -7.34
N SER A 108 2.78 -6.83 -8.05
CA SER A 108 2.03 -7.27 -9.23
C SER A 108 2.94 -7.72 -10.36
N THR A 109 4.01 -6.97 -10.64
CA THR A 109 5.00 -7.34 -11.67
C THR A 109 5.62 -8.70 -11.38
N THR A 110 5.99 -8.95 -10.13
CA THR A 110 6.59 -10.23 -9.70
C THR A 110 5.58 -11.37 -9.86
N LEU A 111 4.38 -11.24 -9.28
CA LEU A 111 3.37 -12.29 -9.32
C LEU A 111 2.82 -12.54 -10.73
N ALA A 112 2.63 -11.48 -11.53
CA ALA A 112 2.23 -11.61 -12.93
C ALA A 112 3.29 -12.32 -13.77
N ALA A 113 4.58 -12.03 -13.57
CA ALA A 113 5.67 -12.71 -14.25
C ALA A 113 5.75 -14.20 -13.90
N MET A 114 5.51 -14.55 -12.63
CA MET A 114 5.52 -15.94 -12.17
C MET A 114 4.33 -16.74 -12.70
N LEU A 115 3.12 -16.15 -12.70
CA LEU A 115 1.87 -16.83 -13.07
C LEU A 115 1.41 -16.55 -14.50
N LYS A 116 2.11 -15.70 -15.26
CA LYS A 116 1.84 -15.34 -16.67
C LYS A 116 0.41 -14.83 -16.92
N LYS A 117 -0.16 -14.08 -16.00
CA LYS A 117 -1.51 -13.51 -16.08
C LYS A 117 -1.54 -12.12 -15.46
N GLU A 118 -2.52 -11.31 -15.89
CA GLU A 118 -2.75 -9.97 -15.35
C GLU A 118 -3.26 -10.02 -13.90
N PRO A 119 -2.76 -9.14 -12.99
CA PRO A 119 -3.22 -9.07 -11.60
C PRO A 119 -4.69 -8.62 -11.48
N TYR A 120 -5.33 -8.99 -10.36
CA TYR A 120 -6.71 -8.57 -10.09
C TYR A 120 -6.87 -7.04 -10.03
N LEU A 121 -5.92 -6.30 -9.48
CA LEU A 121 -5.94 -4.83 -9.47
C LEU A 121 -6.09 -4.25 -10.89
N ALA A 122 -5.25 -4.67 -11.81
CA ALA A 122 -5.31 -4.22 -13.20
C ALA A 122 -6.60 -4.67 -13.90
N LYS A 123 -6.98 -5.94 -13.72
CA LYS A 123 -8.22 -6.50 -14.29
C LYS A 123 -9.45 -5.70 -13.85
N TYR A 124 -9.61 -5.44 -12.56
CA TYR A 124 -10.79 -4.72 -12.05
C TYR A 124 -10.77 -3.24 -12.38
N PHE A 125 -9.61 -2.61 -12.45
CA PHE A 125 -9.49 -1.23 -12.93
C PHE A 125 -9.95 -1.12 -14.40
N GLN A 126 -9.50 -2.00 -15.27
CA GLN A 126 -9.89 -2.00 -16.69
C GLN A 126 -11.38 -2.34 -16.85
N ALA A 127 -11.89 -3.28 -16.05
CA ALA A 127 -13.32 -3.60 -16.03
C ALA A 127 -14.18 -2.39 -15.60
N LEU A 128 -13.71 -1.61 -14.60
CA LEU A 128 -14.38 -0.38 -14.19
C LEU A 128 -14.47 0.63 -15.32
N LEU A 129 -13.36 0.92 -16.01
CA LEU A 129 -13.34 1.85 -17.16
C LEU A 129 -14.25 1.39 -18.30
N SER A 130 -14.30 0.07 -18.50
CA SER A 130 -15.11 -0.55 -19.56
C SER A 130 -16.60 -0.67 -19.23
N SER A 131 -17.01 -0.30 -18.01
CA SER A 131 -18.38 -0.45 -17.53
C SER A 131 -19.35 0.41 -18.35
N THR A 132 -20.57 -0.12 -18.54
CA THR A 132 -21.64 0.56 -19.27
C THR A 132 -21.94 1.93 -18.67
N ALA A 133 -21.95 2.05 -17.34
CA ALA A 133 -22.24 3.28 -16.62
C ALA A 133 -21.25 4.40 -16.96
N ILE A 134 -19.94 4.11 -16.97
CA ILE A 134 -18.92 5.09 -17.34
C ILE A 134 -19.00 5.44 -18.84
N LYS A 135 -19.18 4.45 -19.71
CA LYS A 135 -19.33 4.70 -21.16
C LYS A 135 -20.53 5.56 -21.48
N GLU A 136 -21.68 5.32 -20.85
CA GLU A 136 -22.87 6.14 -21.01
C GLU A 136 -22.71 7.56 -20.49
N ALA A 137 -22.07 7.72 -19.33
CA ALA A 137 -21.77 9.05 -18.78
C ALA A 137 -20.87 9.85 -19.72
N LYS A 138 -19.83 9.23 -20.27
CA LYS A 138 -18.97 9.86 -21.26
C LYS A 138 -19.71 10.27 -22.52
N LYS A 139 -20.62 9.44 -23.04
CA LYS A 139 -21.49 9.81 -24.18
C LYS A 139 -22.36 11.03 -23.88
N LYS A 140 -22.73 11.25 -22.61
CA LYS A 140 -23.46 12.43 -22.13
C LYS A 140 -22.55 13.64 -21.85
N GLY A 141 -21.25 13.54 -22.09
CA GLY A 141 -20.29 14.64 -21.93
C GLY A 141 -19.55 14.67 -20.59
N ALA A 142 -19.75 13.67 -19.72
CA ALA A 142 -18.98 13.58 -18.46
C ALA A 142 -17.49 13.40 -18.75
N LYS A 143 -16.64 14.08 -17.97
CA LYS A 143 -15.20 14.00 -18.04
C LYS A 143 -14.67 12.95 -17.07
N LEU A 144 -13.65 12.21 -17.50
CA LEU A 144 -13.05 11.14 -16.75
C LEU A 144 -11.63 11.53 -16.30
N ILE A 145 -11.44 11.67 -14.99
CA ILE A 145 -10.15 12.02 -14.39
C ILE A 145 -9.67 10.82 -13.54
N VAL A 146 -8.43 10.40 -13.74
CA VAL A 146 -7.83 9.28 -13.01
C VAL A 146 -6.66 9.81 -12.18
N GLY A 147 -6.54 9.35 -10.93
CA GLY A 147 -5.44 9.73 -10.06
C GLY A 147 -5.18 8.67 -8.99
N GLY A 148 -4.26 8.94 -8.08
CA GLY A 148 -3.86 8.04 -7.00
C GLY A 148 -2.45 7.47 -7.17
N PRO A 149 -2.01 6.57 -6.26
CA PRO A 149 -0.63 6.07 -6.24
C PRO A 149 -0.17 5.38 -7.53
N GLY A 150 -1.11 4.82 -8.30
CA GLY A 150 -0.80 4.15 -9.58
C GLY A 150 -0.76 5.06 -10.80
N ALA A 151 -0.99 6.38 -10.67
CA ALA A 151 -1.07 7.30 -11.80
C ALA A 151 0.22 7.34 -12.65
N TRP A 152 1.39 7.16 -12.04
CA TRP A 152 2.68 7.09 -12.75
C TRP A 152 2.73 6.03 -13.86
N GLN A 153 1.94 4.97 -13.75
CA GLN A 153 1.95 3.88 -14.72
C GLN A 153 1.42 4.29 -16.09
N PHE A 154 0.58 5.31 -16.17
CA PHE A 154 0.03 5.82 -17.43
C PHE A 154 1.11 6.41 -18.35
N GLN A 155 2.26 6.83 -17.81
CA GLN A 155 3.41 7.26 -18.62
C GLN A 155 3.93 6.14 -19.53
N TYR A 156 3.76 4.87 -19.10
CA TYR A 156 4.15 3.68 -19.88
C TYR A 156 3.05 3.19 -20.82
N ARG A 157 1.84 3.78 -20.74
CA ARG A 157 0.67 3.39 -21.53
C ARG A 157 -0.10 4.63 -22.07
N PRO A 158 0.56 5.58 -22.76
CA PRO A 158 -0.10 6.82 -23.19
C PRO A 158 -1.27 6.58 -24.14
N ARG A 159 -1.19 5.57 -25.04
CA ARG A 159 -2.29 5.21 -25.95
C ARG A 159 -3.54 4.74 -25.19
N PHE A 160 -3.36 4.05 -24.07
CA PHE A 160 -4.48 3.59 -23.24
C PHE A 160 -5.35 4.74 -22.72
N VAL A 161 -4.74 5.89 -22.42
CA VAL A 161 -5.44 7.10 -21.97
C VAL A 161 -6.42 7.57 -23.07
N GLU A 162 -5.96 7.60 -24.32
CA GLU A 162 -6.77 8.01 -25.47
C GLU A 162 -7.86 6.99 -25.80
N GLU A 163 -7.50 5.71 -25.93
CA GLU A 163 -8.39 4.62 -26.29
C GLU A 163 -9.56 4.45 -25.31
N ASN A 164 -9.33 4.72 -24.01
CA ASN A 164 -10.35 4.63 -22.98
C ASN A 164 -11.02 5.99 -22.65
N GLY A 165 -10.66 7.04 -23.41
CA GLY A 165 -11.25 8.35 -23.26
C GLY A 165 -11.03 8.96 -21.88
N ILE A 166 -9.88 8.72 -21.25
CA ILE A 166 -9.48 9.39 -20.01
C ILE A 166 -9.10 10.84 -20.40
N ASP A 167 -9.76 11.81 -19.79
CA ASP A 167 -9.57 13.22 -20.11
C ASP A 167 -8.32 13.78 -19.45
N CYS A 168 -8.00 13.35 -18.21
CA CYS A 168 -6.78 13.73 -17.52
C CYS A 168 -6.34 12.64 -16.54
N VAL A 169 -5.01 12.40 -16.46
CA VAL A 169 -4.37 11.63 -15.40
C VAL A 169 -3.65 12.60 -14.48
N VAL A 170 -3.86 12.46 -13.16
CA VAL A 170 -3.23 13.32 -12.13
C VAL A 170 -2.29 12.50 -11.28
N GLU A 171 -1.01 12.77 -11.35
CA GLU A 171 0.04 12.17 -10.53
C GLU A 171 0.53 13.14 -9.46
N GLY A 172 0.80 12.64 -8.26
CA GLY A 172 1.37 13.41 -7.17
C GLY A 172 0.35 13.83 -6.12
N GLU A 173 0.75 14.79 -5.26
CA GLU A 173 -0.11 15.32 -4.21
C GLU A 173 -1.08 16.35 -4.82
N ALA A 174 -2.36 16.02 -4.83
CA ALA A 174 -3.36 16.73 -5.65
C ALA A 174 -4.11 17.85 -4.92
N GLU A 175 -3.94 18.02 -3.61
CA GLU A 175 -4.77 18.91 -2.81
C GLU A 175 -4.78 20.36 -3.32
N ASN A 176 -3.61 20.89 -3.73
CA ASN A 176 -3.51 22.30 -4.21
C ASN A 176 -3.93 22.49 -5.65
N ILE A 177 -4.13 21.43 -6.41
CA ILE A 177 -4.39 21.50 -7.86
C ILE A 177 -5.76 20.96 -8.26
N ILE A 178 -6.29 19.99 -7.50
CA ILE A 178 -7.46 19.22 -7.94
C ILE A 178 -8.70 20.13 -8.14
N GLY A 179 -8.93 21.09 -7.28
CA GLY A 179 -10.07 22.01 -7.42
C GLY A 179 -9.94 22.93 -8.62
N LYS A 180 -8.74 23.40 -8.95
CA LYS A 180 -8.49 24.20 -10.16
C LYS A 180 -8.75 23.37 -11.42
N LEU A 181 -8.25 22.12 -11.45
CA LEU A 181 -8.47 21.19 -12.55
C LEU A 181 -9.96 20.91 -12.75
N PHE A 182 -10.70 20.65 -11.67
CA PHE A 182 -12.11 20.36 -11.75
C PHE A 182 -12.95 21.58 -12.19
N ARG A 183 -12.58 22.81 -11.76
CA ARG A 183 -13.20 24.03 -12.25
C ARG A 183 -12.95 24.25 -13.74
N ALA A 184 -11.70 24.05 -14.20
CA ALA A 184 -11.37 24.15 -15.62
C ALA A 184 -12.23 23.21 -16.47
N VAL A 185 -12.39 21.96 -16.01
CA VAL A 185 -13.30 20.98 -16.64
C VAL A 185 -14.73 21.49 -16.72
N LEU A 186 -15.29 22.00 -15.61
CA LEU A 186 -16.67 22.49 -15.57
C LEU A 186 -16.89 23.72 -16.46
N ASN A 187 -15.83 24.53 -16.64
CA ASN A 187 -15.83 25.70 -17.53
C ASN A 187 -15.62 25.34 -19.01
N GLY A 188 -15.31 24.06 -19.32
CA GLY A 188 -15.00 23.63 -20.68
C GLY A 188 -13.62 24.06 -21.18
N GLU A 189 -12.70 24.36 -20.26
CA GLU A 189 -11.31 24.69 -20.56
C GLU A 189 -10.52 23.45 -20.95
N ASP A 190 -9.48 23.63 -21.78
CA ASP A 190 -8.58 22.53 -22.15
C ASP A 190 -7.76 22.05 -20.97
N MET A 191 -7.62 20.73 -20.84
CA MET A 191 -6.87 20.08 -19.78
C MET A 191 -5.68 19.29 -20.34
N PRO A 192 -4.53 19.27 -19.64
CA PRO A 192 -3.44 18.39 -20.01
C PRO A 192 -3.90 16.93 -19.84
N ARG A 193 -3.57 16.08 -20.80
CA ARG A 193 -3.82 14.62 -20.72
C ARG A 193 -3.16 13.97 -19.53
N TYR A 194 -2.05 14.53 -19.09
CA TYR A 194 -1.28 14.08 -17.96
C TYR A 194 -0.77 15.30 -17.17
N TYR A 195 -1.10 15.34 -15.90
CA TYR A 195 -0.66 16.37 -14.96
C TYR A 195 0.18 15.73 -13.86
N GLU A 196 1.46 16.03 -13.84
CA GLU A 196 2.37 15.64 -12.77
C GLU A 196 2.53 16.83 -11.81
N ALA A 197 1.95 16.70 -10.59
CA ALA A 197 2.12 17.70 -9.55
C ALA A 197 3.57 17.73 -9.09
N SER A 198 4.21 18.88 -9.25
CA SER A 198 5.60 19.07 -8.84
C SER A 198 5.74 19.09 -7.32
N VAL A 199 6.95 18.82 -6.83
CA VAL A 199 7.26 18.95 -5.38
C VAL A 199 6.99 20.35 -4.84
N LYS A 200 7.07 21.40 -5.69
CA LYS A 200 6.78 22.80 -5.33
C LYS A 200 5.28 23.04 -5.09
N GLU A 201 4.43 22.21 -5.69
CA GLU A 201 2.98 22.27 -5.53
C GLU A 201 2.48 21.41 -4.36
N ALA A 202 3.40 20.68 -3.71
CA ALA A 202 3.05 19.86 -2.56
C ALA A 202 2.39 20.72 -1.46
N PRO A 203 1.23 20.30 -0.93
CA PRO A 203 0.51 21.08 0.07
C PRO A 203 1.30 21.19 1.38
N SER A 204 1.21 22.32 2.03
CA SER A 204 1.60 22.45 3.45
C SER A 204 0.65 21.61 4.32
N LEU A 205 1.04 21.32 5.56
CA LEU A 205 0.20 20.55 6.48
C LEU A 205 -1.19 21.17 6.72
N GLY A 206 -1.27 22.52 6.70
CA GLY A 206 -2.52 23.25 6.89
C GLY A 206 -3.46 23.24 5.66
N GLU A 207 -2.90 22.99 4.48
CA GLU A 207 -3.69 22.92 3.24
C GLU A 207 -4.34 21.56 3.03
N VAL A 208 -3.74 20.48 3.58
CA VAL A 208 -4.31 19.13 3.51
C VAL A 208 -5.58 19.04 4.36
N PRO A 209 -6.76 18.80 3.77
CA PRO A 209 -8.02 18.73 4.52
C PRO A 209 -8.08 17.54 5.47
N ASP A 210 -8.91 17.61 6.50
CA ASP A 210 -9.31 16.42 7.25
C ASP A 210 -10.31 15.62 6.42
N ILE A 211 -10.32 14.30 6.55
CA ILE A 211 -11.32 13.45 5.88
C ILE A 211 -12.73 13.77 6.42
N VAL A 212 -13.74 13.63 5.55
CA VAL A 212 -15.15 13.91 5.90
C VAL A 212 -15.98 12.63 6.03
N GLY A 213 -15.45 11.51 5.60
CA GLY A 213 -16.03 10.18 5.74
C GLY A 213 -14.96 9.16 6.11
N PRO A 214 -15.38 7.99 6.68
CA PRO A 214 -14.42 7.01 7.18
C PRO A 214 -13.50 6.46 6.10
N SER A 215 -12.25 6.23 6.49
CA SER A 215 -11.26 5.51 5.71
C SER A 215 -11.32 4.01 5.96
N ILE A 216 -10.97 3.22 4.94
CA ILE A 216 -10.85 1.77 5.06
C ILE A 216 -9.84 1.44 6.18
N ASN A 217 -10.22 0.51 7.06
CA ASN A 217 -9.45 0.06 8.22
C ASN A 217 -8.94 1.19 9.13
N GLY A 218 -9.62 2.34 9.10
CA GLY A 218 -9.24 3.49 9.93
C GLY A 218 -7.86 4.05 9.61
N LEU A 219 -7.40 3.93 8.36
CA LEU A 219 -6.13 4.50 7.94
C LEU A 219 -6.11 6.00 8.14
N ILE A 220 -5.06 6.50 8.78
CA ILE A 220 -4.83 7.92 9.05
C ILE A 220 -3.37 8.25 8.78
N GLU A 221 -3.13 9.22 7.92
CA GLU A 221 -1.79 9.78 7.73
C GLU A 221 -1.31 10.50 9.00
N ILE A 222 -0.12 10.14 9.47
CA ILE A 222 0.59 10.84 10.53
C ILE A 222 1.77 11.67 10.01
N GLY A 223 2.15 11.44 8.75
CA GLY A 223 3.20 12.18 8.07
C GLY A 223 3.29 11.82 6.59
N ARG A 224 4.00 12.65 5.83
CA ARG A 224 4.31 12.47 4.40
C ARG A 224 5.78 12.66 4.13
N GLY A 225 6.31 11.95 3.14
CA GLY A 225 7.71 11.99 2.75
C GLY A 225 8.60 11.12 3.63
N CYS A 226 9.86 10.98 3.23
CA CYS A 226 10.84 10.14 3.91
C CYS A 226 12.22 10.80 3.88
N CYS A 227 12.96 10.73 5.00
CA CYS A 227 14.30 11.29 5.11
C CYS A 227 15.43 10.32 4.71
N ARG A 228 15.11 9.05 4.38
CA ARG A 228 16.12 8.00 4.16
C ARG A 228 16.77 8.00 2.77
N GLY A 229 16.18 8.66 1.79
CA GLY A 229 16.81 8.93 0.49
C GLY A 229 17.12 7.70 -0.37
N CYS A 230 16.41 6.58 -0.22
CA CYS A 230 16.57 5.39 -1.06
C CYS A 230 16.36 5.74 -2.54
N GLU A 231 17.29 5.36 -3.43
CA GLU A 231 17.27 5.80 -4.83
C GLU A 231 16.13 5.21 -5.66
N PHE A 232 15.66 4.03 -5.28
CA PHE A 232 14.53 3.34 -5.93
C PHE A 232 13.14 3.82 -5.47
N CYS A 233 13.04 4.78 -4.55
CA CYS A 233 11.79 5.14 -3.92
C CYS A 233 11.32 6.56 -4.30
N ASN A 234 10.09 6.68 -4.83
CA ASN A 234 9.49 7.97 -5.18
C ASN A 234 9.21 8.85 -3.96
N VAL A 235 8.93 8.24 -2.80
CA VAL A 235 8.50 8.98 -1.60
C VAL A 235 9.63 9.83 -1.03
N THR A 236 10.88 9.43 -1.22
CA THR A 236 12.05 10.20 -0.78
C THR A 236 12.21 11.51 -1.54
N LEU A 237 11.52 11.67 -2.65
CA LEU A 237 11.49 12.93 -3.42
C LEU A 237 10.53 13.96 -2.83
N ARG A 238 9.70 13.58 -1.86
CA ARG A 238 8.71 14.45 -1.19
C ARG A 238 9.29 15.02 0.10
N PRO A 239 8.96 16.28 0.47
CA PRO A 239 9.40 16.85 1.73
C PRO A 239 8.79 16.11 2.93
N LEU A 240 9.63 15.79 3.94
CA LEU A 240 9.15 15.17 5.17
C LEU A 240 8.33 16.17 5.99
N ARG A 241 7.10 15.81 6.37
CA ARG A 241 6.15 16.61 7.13
C ARG A 241 5.39 15.70 8.09
N TRP A 242 5.27 16.11 9.37
CA TRP A 242 4.53 15.36 10.39
C TRP A 242 3.25 16.10 10.78
N TYR A 243 2.13 15.43 10.77
CA TYR A 243 0.86 16.00 11.20
C TYR A 243 0.82 16.16 12.73
N PRO A 244 0.20 17.26 13.24
CA PRO A 244 0.00 17.45 14.67
C PRO A 244 -1.05 16.45 15.21
N TYR A 245 -0.97 16.15 16.52
CA TYR A 245 -1.88 15.22 17.18
C TYR A 245 -3.35 15.59 16.98
N GLU A 246 -3.66 16.88 17.02
CA GLU A 246 -5.02 17.40 16.90
C GLU A 246 -5.65 17.02 15.55
N LYS A 247 -4.89 17.04 14.46
CA LYS A 247 -5.35 16.61 13.13
C LYS A 247 -5.58 15.10 13.11
N ILE A 248 -4.65 14.32 13.65
CA ILE A 248 -4.77 12.87 13.74
C ILE A 248 -6.05 12.50 14.52
N LEU A 249 -6.28 13.13 15.66
CA LEU A 249 -7.46 12.87 16.49
C LEU A 249 -8.78 13.31 15.84
N ARG A 250 -8.79 14.40 15.06
CA ARG A 250 -10.00 14.79 14.30
C ARG A 250 -10.36 13.74 13.27
N GLU A 251 -9.41 13.22 12.53
CA GLU A 251 -9.68 12.16 11.54
C GLU A 251 -10.06 10.83 12.20
N MET A 252 -9.47 10.49 13.34
CA MET A 252 -9.93 9.36 14.16
C MET A 252 -11.40 9.52 14.56
N SER A 253 -11.80 10.74 14.92
CA SER A 253 -13.20 11.01 15.30
C SER A 253 -14.16 10.79 14.13
N VAL A 254 -13.76 11.14 12.90
CA VAL A 254 -14.54 10.85 11.68
C VAL A 254 -14.66 9.35 11.46
N ASN A 255 -13.57 8.59 11.56
CA ASN A 255 -13.57 7.14 11.45
C ASN A 255 -14.52 6.51 12.49
N LYS A 256 -14.38 6.91 13.75
CA LYS A 256 -15.20 6.41 14.87
C LYS A 256 -16.68 6.72 14.69
N ALA A 257 -17.03 7.93 14.26
CA ALA A 257 -18.43 8.33 13.98
C ALA A 257 -19.05 7.47 12.87
N GLY A 258 -18.26 6.99 11.91
CA GLY A 258 -18.69 6.05 10.88
C GLY A 258 -18.59 4.58 11.27
N GLY A 259 -18.30 4.26 12.52
CA GLY A 259 -18.25 2.88 13.04
C GLY A 259 -16.90 2.17 12.84
N VAL A 260 -15.86 2.85 12.35
CA VAL A 260 -14.52 2.30 12.20
C VAL A 260 -13.71 2.58 13.46
N ASN A 261 -13.52 1.55 14.30
CA ASN A 261 -12.89 1.66 15.61
C ASN A 261 -11.44 1.13 15.67
N MET A 262 -10.88 0.77 14.54
CA MET A 262 -9.46 0.44 14.39
C MET A 262 -8.71 1.64 13.82
N CYS A 263 -7.38 1.64 13.90
CA CYS A 263 -6.52 2.70 13.40
C CYS A 263 -5.29 2.09 12.72
N CYS A 264 -5.08 2.39 11.45
CA CYS A 264 -3.82 2.15 10.76
C CYS A 264 -3.05 3.48 10.68
N LEU A 265 -1.98 3.61 11.44
CA LEU A 265 -1.10 4.78 11.38
C LEU A 265 -0.25 4.72 10.12
N HIS A 266 -0.40 5.72 9.24
CA HIS A 266 0.28 5.75 7.96
C HIS A 266 1.37 6.82 7.91
N ALA A 267 2.58 6.37 7.71
CA ALA A 267 3.76 7.12 7.30
C ALA A 267 4.77 6.15 6.70
N GLU A 268 5.74 6.65 5.94
CA GLU A 268 6.81 5.83 5.36
C GLU A 268 7.76 5.23 6.44
N ASP A 269 7.76 5.81 7.63
CA ASP A 269 8.45 5.28 8.80
C ASP A 269 7.76 5.81 10.07
N VAL A 270 6.81 5.03 10.60
CA VAL A 270 6.02 5.41 11.79
C VAL A 270 6.92 5.60 13.01
N MET A 271 8.03 4.84 13.12
CA MET A 271 9.02 4.99 14.20
C MET A 271 9.73 6.36 14.21
N LEU A 272 9.63 7.12 13.14
CA LEU A 272 10.22 8.47 13.06
C LEU A 272 9.20 9.59 13.25
N TYR A 273 7.95 9.29 13.70
CA TYR A 273 6.95 10.33 13.90
C TYR A 273 7.48 11.49 14.76
N GLY A 274 7.36 12.71 14.21
CA GLY A 274 7.80 13.94 14.86
C GLY A 274 9.30 14.15 14.89
N SER A 275 10.11 13.20 14.43
CA SER A 275 11.56 13.36 14.32
C SER A 275 11.94 14.27 13.15
N ARG A 276 13.07 14.95 13.29
CA ARG A 276 13.70 15.76 12.23
C ARG A 276 14.84 15.03 11.51
N ASN A 277 15.20 13.86 11.99
CA ASN A 277 16.29 13.03 11.50
C ASN A 277 15.88 11.55 11.49
N THR A 278 16.83 10.64 11.46
CA THR A 278 16.63 9.19 11.43
C THR A 278 16.60 8.53 12.82
N VAL A 279 16.53 9.32 13.89
CA VAL A 279 16.46 8.83 15.27
C VAL A 279 15.04 9.07 15.82
N PRO A 280 14.39 8.04 16.42
CA PRO A 280 13.07 8.17 17.01
C PRO A 280 12.97 9.22 18.13
N ASP A 281 11.84 9.92 18.19
CA ASP A 281 11.51 10.85 19.28
C ASP A 281 10.64 10.14 20.32
N ASP A 282 11.24 9.74 21.45
CA ASP A 282 10.58 8.94 22.51
C ASP A 282 9.30 9.59 23.02
N ALA A 283 9.35 10.89 23.31
CA ALA A 283 8.23 11.60 23.93
C ALA A 283 7.05 11.71 22.95
N LYS A 284 7.33 12.06 21.68
CA LYS A 284 6.28 12.22 20.68
C LYS A 284 5.65 10.89 20.29
N LEU A 285 6.45 9.84 20.11
CA LEU A 285 5.93 8.51 19.77
C LEU A 285 5.09 7.91 20.90
N THR A 286 5.59 7.98 22.16
CA THR A 286 4.83 7.50 23.32
C THR A 286 3.49 8.22 23.40
N ARG A 287 3.50 9.56 23.37
CA ARG A 287 2.27 10.36 23.40
C ARG A 287 1.30 10.06 22.27
N LEU A 288 1.82 9.88 21.03
CA LEU A 288 0.97 9.50 19.89
C LEU A 288 0.21 8.19 20.17
N HIS A 289 0.94 7.16 20.60
CA HIS A 289 0.35 5.83 20.82
C HIS A 289 -0.64 5.82 21.98
N GLU A 290 -0.34 6.54 23.08
CA GLU A 290 -1.28 6.70 24.19
C GLU A 290 -2.57 7.41 23.76
N LEU A 291 -2.47 8.49 22.97
CA LEU A 291 -3.63 9.22 22.46
C LEU A 291 -4.46 8.35 21.51
N VAL A 292 -3.80 7.63 20.61
CA VAL A 292 -4.47 6.78 19.62
C VAL A 292 -5.17 5.61 20.32
N MET A 293 -4.49 4.91 21.26
CA MET A 293 -5.05 3.79 22.00
C MET A 293 -6.24 4.14 22.89
N LYS A 294 -6.34 5.39 23.36
CA LYS A 294 -7.54 5.87 24.05
C LYS A 294 -8.77 5.92 23.13
N ASN A 295 -8.57 6.13 21.85
CA ASN A 295 -9.63 6.42 20.89
C ASN A 295 -9.97 5.27 19.93
N CYS A 296 -9.19 4.19 19.88
CA CYS A 296 -9.43 3.03 19.04
C CYS A 296 -9.31 1.71 19.80
N ASN A 297 -9.74 0.61 19.16
CA ASN A 297 -9.68 -0.74 19.72
C ASN A 297 -8.44 -1.50 19.30
N SER A 298 -7.80 -1.10 18.19
CA SER A 298 -6.57 -1.72 17.68
C SER A 298 -5.78 -0.73 16.86
N ILE A 299 -4.46 -0.93 16.82
CA ILE A 299 -3.50 -0.17 16.00
C ILE A 299 -2.76 -1.14 15.08
N SER A 300 -2.54 -0.72 13.84
CA SER A 300 -1.48 -1.22 12.96
C SER A 300 -0.64 -0.06 12.43
N TRP A 301 0.55 -0.34 11.95
CA TRP A 301 1.36 0.63 11.23
C TRP A 301 1.39 0.28 9.75
N SER A 302 1.43 1.27 8.88
CA SER A 302 1.66 0.99 7.47
C SER A 302 3.09 0.52 7.24
N HIS A 303 4.08 1.31 7.66
CA HIS A 303 5.50 1.02 7.46
C HIS A 303 6.35 1.41 8.66
N CYS A 304 7.46 0.71 8.87
CA CYS A 304 8.53 1.20 9.73
C CYS A 304 9.90 0.69 9.23
N SER A 305 10.98 1.31 9.70
CA SER A 305 12.33 0.88 9.36
C SER A 305 12.98 0.11 10.49
N LEU A 306 13.70 -0.96 10.16
CA LEU A 306 14.46 -1.76 11.11
C LEU A 306 15.56 -0.95 11.80
N ALA A 307 16.16 0.01 11.11
CA ALA A 307 17.17 0.88 11.70
C ALA A 307 16.60 1.76 12.81
N ALA A 308 15.38 2.31 12.65
CA ALA A 308 14.74 3.06 13.72
C ALA A 308 14.37 2.18 14.90
N VAL A 309 13.89 0.96 14.66
CA VAL A 309 13.60 -0.04 15.71
C VAL A 309 14.88 -0.43 16.45
N ALA A 310 15.93 -0.83 15.73
CA ALA A 310 17.21 -1.26 16.31
C ALA A 310 17.92 -0.12 17.07
N SER A 311 17.71 1.13 16.68
CA SER A 311 18.34 2.28 17.34
C SER A 311 17.74 2.58 18.73
N ASN A 312 16.50 2.15 19.00
CA ASN A 312 15.85 2.38 20.29
C ASN A 312 14.91 1.21 20.69
N PRO A 313 15.48 0.04 21.07
CA PRO A 313 14.71 -1.15 21.45
C PRO A 313 13.77 -0.90 22.64
N LYS A 314 14.22 -0.11 23.62
CA LYS A 314 13.43 0.21 24.83
C LYS A 314 12.17 0.99 24.50
N LEU A 315 12.28 1.98 23.62
CA LEU A 315 11.11 2.71 23.12
C LEU A 315 10.16 1.77 22.39
N PHE A 316 10.69 0.94 21.47
CA PHE A 316 9.87 0.02 20.72
C PHE A 316 9.08 -0.94 21.62
N SER A 317 9.74 -1.52 22.64
CA SER A 317 9.06 -2.38 23.62
C SER A 317 7.96 -1.63 24.38
N ARG A 318 8.20 -0.39 24.79
CA ARG A 318 7.18 0.47 25.43
C ARG A 318 5.98 0.72 24.51
N LEU A 319 6.21 1.03 23.23
CA LEU A 319 5.13 1.22 22.27
C LEU A 319 4.33 -0.08 22.08
N SER A 320 5.02 -1.22 21.99
CA SER A 320 4.37 -2.53 21.93
C SER A 320 3.52 -2.81 23.17
N GLU A 321 4.00 -2.52 24.35
CA GLU A 321 3.22 -2.65 25.59
C GLU A 321 1.94 -1.82 25.56
N ILE A 322 2.00 -0.56 25.10
CA ILE A 322 0.82 0.30 24.92
C ILE A 322 -0.18 -0.33 23.93
N ILE A 323 0.30 -0.79 22.78
CA ILE A 323 -0.53 -1.37 21.72
C ILE A 323 -1.18 -2.66 22.21
N ARG A 324 -0.41 -3.52 22.86
CA ARG A 324 -0.83 -4.86 23.30
C ARG A 324 -1.80 -4.87 24.49
N GLN A 325 -2.11 -3.71 25.07
CA GLN A 325 -3.20 -3.61 26.06
C GLN A 325 -4.57 -4.05 25.51
N LYS A 326 -4.77 -3.93 24.18
CA LYS A 326 -6.06 -4.24 23.55
C LYS A 326 -5.97 -5.30 22.43
N GLN A 327 -4.77 -5.72 22.04
CA GLN A 327 -4.57 -6.69 20.96
C GLN A 327 -3.34 -7.57 21.22
N ALA A 328 -3.37 -8.82 20.77
CA ALA A 328 -2.30 -9.78 21.01
C ALA A 328 -1.07 -9.56 20.12
N TRP A 329 -1.27 -9.05 18.92
CA TRP A 329 -0.26 -8.81 17.89
C TRP A 329 -0.62 -7.61 17.03
N TRP A 330 0.31 -7.13 16.25
CA TRP A 330 0.16 -6.02 15.31
C TRP A 330 1.14 -6.17 14.16
N GLY A 331 1.03 -5.34 13.12
CA GLY A 331 1.85 -5.52 11.94
C GLY A 331 2.25 -4.22 11.26
N ALA A 332 3.26 -4.32 10.39
CA ALA A 332 3.69 -3.28 9.47
C ALA A 332 4.39 -3.88 8.25
N GLU A 333 4.48 -3.12 7.17
CA GLU A 333 5.37 -3.40 6.06
C GLU A 333 6.78 -2.91 6.35
N ILE A 334 7.78 -3.71 6.00
CA ILE A 334 9.19 -3.43 6.31
C ILE A 334 10.07 -3.72 5.10
N GLY A 335 10.77 -2.70 4.63
CA GLY A 335 11.74 -2.88 3.55
C GLY A 335 13.08 -3.38 4.07
N ILE A 336 13.43 -4.63 3.77
CA ILE A 336 14.79 -5.17 3.92
C ILE A 336 15.62 -4.85 2.68
N GLU A 337 15.04 -5.04 1.53
CA GLU A 337 15.50 -4.80 0.15
C GLU A 337 16.66 -5.68 -0.28
N THR A 338 17.74 -5.79 0.48
CA THR A 338 18.92 -6.60 0.18
C THR A 338 19.67 -7.01 1.45
N GLY A 339 20.34 -8.14 1.41
CA GLY A 339 21.32 -8.56 2.40
C GLY A 339 22.75 -8.14 2.08
N SER A 340 22.98 -7.47 0.93
CA SER A 340 24.32 -7.03 0.55
C SER A 340 24.69 -5.68 1.15
N PRO A 341 25.78 -5.60 1.94
CA PRO A 341 26.33 -4.32 2.42
C PRO A 341 26.74 -3.39 1.26
N ALA A 342 27.24 -3.95 0.16
CA ALA A 342 27.70 -3.19 -0.99
C ALA A 342 26.54 -2.48 -1.69
N ILE A 343 25.44 -3.21 -1.94
CA ILE A 343 24.22 -2.64 -2.53
C ILE A 343 23.57 -1.66 -1.54
N ALA A 344 23.47 -1.98 -0.25
CA ALA A 344 22.92 -1.07 0.75
C ALA A 344 23.67 0.27 0.77
N LYS A 345 25.00 0.24 0.77
CA LYS A 345 25.84 1.45 0.70
C LYS A 345 25.60 2.27 -0.55
N LYS A 346 25.36 1.60 -1.67
CA LYS A 346 25.25 2.26 -2.98
C LYS A 346 23.92 2.94 -3.20
N ILE A 347 22.81 2.25 -2.93
CA ILE A 347 21.47 2.71 -3.35
C ILE A 347 20.55 3.13 -2.20
N MET A 348 20.91 2.82 -0.95
CA MET A 348 20.10 3.16 0.22
C MET A 348 20.93 3.48 1.47
N PRO A 349 22.02 4.29 1.35
CA PRO A 349 22.99 4.45 2.45
C PRO A 349 22.37 4.98 3.73
N ALA A 350 21.39 5.88 3.64
CA ALA A 350 20.72 6.44 4.81
C ALA A 350 19.60 5.54 5.37
N LYS A 351 19.28 4.41 4.71
CA LYS A 351 18.29 3.46 5.24
C LYS A 351 18.78 2.81 6.53
N ALA A 352 20.08 2.58 6.66
CA ALA A 352 20.70 2.03 7.86
C ALA A 352 20.88 3.05 9.00
N HIS A 353 20.82 4.36 8.74
CA HIS A 353 21.05 5.36 9.78
C HIS A 353 20.16 5.16 11.01
N PRO A 354 20.72 5.31 12.25
CA PRO A 354 22.01 5.91 12.61
C PRO A 354 23.24 4.98 12.48
N PHE A 355 23.07 3.73 12.04
CA PHE A 355 24.15 2.80 11.78
C PHE A 355 24.80 3.07 10.42
N LYS A 356 25.95 2.45 10.14
CA LYS A 356 26.59 2.50 8.83
C LYS A 356 25.85 1.58 7.84
N ALA A 357 25.90 1.93 6.56
CA ALA A 357 25.25 1.13 5.51
C ALA A 357 25.83 -0.29 5.40
N GLU A 358 27.11 -0.43 5.71
CA GLU A 358 27.80 -1.73 5.72
C GLU A 358 27.31 -2.67 6.83
N GLU A 359 26.74 -2.13 7.92
CA GLU A 359 26.17 -2.88 9.04
C GLU A 359 24.71 -3.32 8.77
N TRP A 360 24.18 -3.04 7.56
CA TRP A 360 22.77 -3.26 7.25
C TRP A 360 22.26 -4.67 7.56
N PRO A 361 22.95 -5.78 7.21
CA PRO A 361 22.49 -7.13 7.57
C PRO A 361 22.34 -7.33 9.08
N ASP A 362 23.27 -6.80 9.88
CA ASP A 362 23.20 -6.92 11.35
C ASP A 362 22.09 -6.04 11.94
N VAL A 363 21.86 -4.86 11.37
CA VAL A 363 20.72 -4.00 11.71
C VAL A 363 19.40 -4.71 11.42
N VAL A 364 19.30 -5.42 10.29
CA VAL A 364 18.12 -6.21 9.94
C VAL A 364 17.90 -7.33 10.95
N LYS A 365 18.91 -8.14 11.25
CA LYS A 365 18.83 -9.24 12.24
C LYS A 365 18.40 -8.73 13.62
N SER A 366 19.05 -7.66 14.10
CA SER A 366 18.71 -7.04 15.37
C SER A 366 17.28 -6.51 15.40
N GLY A 367 16.90 -5.75 14.37
CA GLY A 367 15.55 -5.20 14.25
C GLY A 367 14.48 -6.29 14.21
N MET A 368 14.66 -7.32 13.40
CA MET A 368 13.73 -8.45 13.29
C MET A 368 13.59 -9.24 14.60
N GLY A 369 14.65 -9.42 15.34
CA GLY A 369 14.59 -10.01 16.69
C GLY A 369 13.74 -9.18 17.64
N ILE A 370 13.93 -7.85 17.65
CA ILE A 370 13.13 -6.91 18.47
C ILE A 370 11.65 -6.98 18.07
N LEU A 371 11.32 -7.03 16.78
CA LEU A 371 9.93 -7.16 16.32
C LEU A 371 9.31 -8.46 16.81
N HIS A 372 10.05 -9.58 16.68
CA HIS A 372 9.60 -10.92 17.10
C HIS A 372 9.26 -10.95 18.60
N ASP A 373 10.15 -10.44 19.45
CA ASP A 373 10.00 -10.41 20.92
C ASP A 373 8.82 -9.53 21.35
N ASN A 374 8.51 -8.50 20.56
CA ASN A 374 7.43 -7.55 20.83
C ASN A 374 6.10 -7.88 20.11
N MET A 375 5.96 -9.09 19.56
CA MET A 375 4.73 -9.56 18.89
C MET A 375 4.30 -8.70 17.70
N MET A 376 5.23 -7.98 17.08
CA MET A 376 5.01 -7.38 15.79
C MET A 376 5.26 -8.40 14.68
N VAL A 377 4.33 -8.49 13.73
CA VAL A 377 4.42 -9.36 12.55
C VAL A 377 4.70 -8.48 11.34
N PRO A 378 5.93 -8.47 10.80
CA PRO A 378 6.24 -7.70 9.61
C PRO A 378 5.92 -8.48 8.33
N ALA A 379 5.48 -7.75 7.29
CA ALA A 379 5.62 -8.17 5.90
C ALA A 379 6.87 -7.50 5.32
N CYS A 380 7.91 -8.28 5.14
CA CYS A 380 9.22 -7.78 4.71
C CYS A 380 9.35 -7.83 3.19
N THR A 381 9.88 -6.77 2.58
CA THR A 381 10.18 -6.77 1.15
C THR A 381 11.67 -6.96 0.89
N LEU A 382 11.98 -7.74 -0.15
CA LEU A 382 13.29 -7.82 -0.79
C LEU A 382 13.15 -7.36 -2.23
N ILE A 383 14.18 -6.72 -2.78
CA ILE A 383 14.21 -6.34 -4.19
C ILE A 383 15.20 -7.24 -4.93
N VAL A 384 14.73 -7.93 -5.94
CA VAL A 384 15.50 -8.83 -6.80
C VAL A 384 15.81 -8.14 -8.11
N GLY A 385 17.07 -8.20 -8.54
CA GLY A 385 17.52 -7.56 -9.78
C GLY A 385 17.74 -6.06 -9.64
N LEU A 386 18.26 -5.62 -8.50
CA LEU A 386 18.69 -4.24 -8.31
C LEU A 386 19.80 -3.87 -9.31
N PRO A 387 19.84 -2.61 -9.80
CA PRO A 387 20.92 -2.19 -10.70
C PRO A 387 22.30 -2.50 -10.13
N GLU A 388 23.11 -3.18 -10.93
CA GLU A 388 24.48 -3.59 -10.61
C GLU A 388 24.59 -4.66 -9.49
N GLU A 389 23.48 -5.34 -9.15
CA GLU A 389 23.48 -6.50 -8.27
C GLU A 389 24.27 -7.66 -8.92
N ARG A 390 25.19 -8.24 -8.18
CA ARG A 390 26.02 -9.37 -8.58
C ARG A 390 25.58 -10.64 -7.88
N GLU A 391 26.05 -11.79 -8.33
CA GLU A 391 25.74 -13.08 -7.69
C GLU A 391 26.14 -13.11 -6.20
N GLU A 392 27.25 -12.45 -5.84
CA GLU A 392 27.68 -12.31 -4.45
C GLU A 392 26.67 -11.56 -3.59
N ASP A 393 26.00 -10.55 -4.16
CA ASP A 393 24.99 -9.75 -3.47
C ASP A 393 23.72 -10.56 -3.22
N VAL A 394 23.34 -11.40 -4.20
CA VAL A 394 22.22 -12.34 -4.06
C VAL A 394 22.53 -13.39 -3.00
N LEU A 395 23.75 -13.96 -2.97
CA LEU A 395 24.19 -14.91 -1.95
C LEU A 395 24.12 -14.28 -0.55
N LYS A 396 24.56 -13.02 -0.38
CA LYS A 396 24.45 -12.30 0.89
C LYS A 396 22.99 -12.09 1.32
N THR A 397 22.09 -11.87 0.36
CA THR A 397 20.66 -11.77 0.64
C THR A 397 20.08 -13.12 1.05
N MET A 398 20.53 -14.22 0.44
CA MET A 398 20.13 -15.57 0.82
C MET A 398 20.64 -15.94 2.22
N GLU A 399 21.90 -15.62 2.56
CA GLU A 399 22.46 -15.79 3.91
C GLU A 399 21.59 -15.04 4.95
N LEU A 400 21.22 -13.79 4.66
CA LEU A 400 20.35 -13.02 5.55
C LEU A 400 18.97 -13.67 5.74
N VAL A 401 18.34 -14.17 4.67
CA VAL A 401 17.04 -14.87 4.78
C VAL A 401 17.16 -16.12 5.66
N ASP A 402 18.26 -16.86 5.58
CA ASP A 402 18.53 -18.00 6.47
C ASP A 402 18.67 -17.57 7.95
N ASP A 403 19.38 -16.48 8.20
CA ASP A 403 19.53 -15.92 9.56
C ASP A 403 18.18 -15.49 10.17
N LEU A 404 17.18 -15.13 9.31
CA LEU A 404 15.86 -14.71 9.74
C LEU A 404 14.85 -15.86 9.97
N LYS A 405 15.20 -17.11 9.76
CA LYS A 405 14.28 -18.26 9.93
C LYS A 405 13.57 -18.32 11.28
N GLY A 406 14.25 -17.89 12.35
CA GLY A 406 13.68 -17.81 13.69
C GLY A 406 12.72 -16.64 13.93
N CYS A 407 12.64 -15.69 13.03
CA CYS A 407 11.84 -14.46 13.19
C CYS A 407 10.48 -14.58 12.47
N ARG A 408 9.39 -14.44 13.21
CA ARG A 408 8.02 -14.48 12.67
C ARG A 408 7.81 -13.34 11.68
N SER A 409 7.65 -13.65 10.40
CA SER A 409 7.47 -12.67 9.32
C SER A 409 6.96 -13.32 8.04
N LEU A 410 6.57 -12.47 7.08
CA LEU A 410 6.50 -12.83 5.66
C LEU A 410 7.65 -12.13 4.95
N ILE A 411 8.34 -12.81 4.04
CA ILE A 411 9.43 -12.24 3.24
C ILE A 411 9.04 -12.30 1.77
N VAL A 412 8.70 -11.16 1.21
CA VAL A 412 8.14 -11.01 -0.14
C VAL A 412 9.23 -10.50 -1.09
N PRO A 413 9.82 -11.37 -1.94
CA PRO A 413 10.76 -10.93 -2.97
C PRO A 413 10.00 -10.23 -4.11
N LEU A 414 10.44 -9.04 -4.45
CA LEU A 414 9.85 -8.16 -5.47
C LEU A 414 10.84 -7.90 -6.59
N PHE A 415 10.43 -7.97 -7.84
CA PHE A 415 11.27 -7.56 -8.96
C PHE A 415 11.51 -6.06 -8.92
N PHE A 416 12.74 -5.67 -9.26
CA PHE A 416 13.08 -4.26 -9.37
C PHE A 416 12.21 -3.56 -10.42
N VAL A 417 11.55 -2.50 -9.98
CA VAL A 417 10.76 -1.58 -10.82
C VAL A 417 11.48 -0.22 -10.77
N PRO A 418 11.80 0.39 -11.93
CA PRO A 418 12.54 1.65 -11.98
C PRO A 418 11.66 2.82 -11.52
N LEU A 419 11.84 3.21 -10.26
CA LEU A 419 11.17 4.34 -9.61
C LEU A 419 12.19 5.28 -8.97
N GLY A 420 11.76 6.39 -8.43
CA GLY A 420 12.59 7.35 -7.73
C GLY A 420 13.68 7.92 -8.64
N ARG A 421 14.90 7.95 -8.14
CA ARG A 421 16.09 8.39 -8.90
C ARG A 421 16.55 7.36 -9.93
N LEU A 422 16.08 6.12 -9.81
CA LEU A 422 16.38 5.03 -10.75
C LEU A 422 15.36 4.90 -11.88
N LYS A 423 14.47 5.88 -12.07
CA LYS A 423 13.39 5.89 -13.09
C LYS A 423 13.91 5.67 -14.53
N SER A 424 15.15 5.97 -14.82
CA SER A 424 15.77 5.77 -16.14
C SER A 424 16.44 4.41 -16.34
N ARG A 425 16.44 3.55 -15.31
CA ARG A 425 17.03 2.21 -15.40
C ARG A 425 16.06 1.22 -16.05
N ASP A 426 16.58 0.09 -16.50
CA ASP A 426 15.78 -0.99 -17.07
C ASP A 426 15.02 -1.75 -15.95
N TRP A 427 13.85 -2.28 -16.33
CA TRP A 427 13.05 -3.15 -15.48
C TRP A 427 13.73 -4.51 -15.36
N PHE A 428 13.78 -5.06 -14.15
CA PHE A 428 14.16 -6.47 -13.99
C PHE A 428 13.00 -7.38 -14.42
N ARG A 429 13.28 -8.33 -15.28
CA ARG A 429 12.29 -9.24 -15.85
C ARG A 429 12.61 -10.70 -15.52
N LYS A 430 11.59 -11.55 -15.53
CA LYS A 430 11.75 -12.99 -15.32
C LYS A 430 12.82 -13.63 -16.22
N ALA A 431 13.00 -13.16 -17.46
CA ALA A 431 13.99 -13.67 -18.39
C ALA A 431 15.45 -13.38 -17.94
N GLU A 432 15.65 -12.42 -17.06
CA GLU A 432 16.96 -12.03 -16.52
C GLU A 432 17.33 -12.78 -15.23
N MET A 433 16.38 -13.58 -14.69
CA MET A 433 16.62 -14.38 -13.50
C MET A 433 17.65 -15.48 -13.76
N ASN A 434 18.75 -15.45 -13.01
CA ASN A 434 19.70 -16.55 -12.94
C ASN A 434 19.25 -17.61 -11.91
N LYS A 435 20.05 -18.64 -11.72
CA LYS A 435 19.78 -19.74 -10.77
C LYS A 435 19.67 -19.23 -9.32
N LEU A 436 20.51 -18.29 -8.90
CA LEU A 436 20.51 -17.77 -7.53
C LEU A 436 19.24 -16.95 -7.23
N HIS A 437 18.79 -16.12 -8.17
CA HIS A 437 17.52 -15.41 -8.03
C HIS A 437 16.34 -16.37 -7.79
N LYS A 438 16.30 -17.47 -8.55
CA LYS A 438 15.24 -18.47 -8.39
C LYS A 438 15.33 -19.18 -7.04
N GLN A 439 16.54 -19.51 -6.59
CA GLN A 439 16.76 -20.11 -5.27
C GLN A 439 16.35 -19.16 -4.14
N LEU A 440 16.67 -17.85 -4.24
CA LEU A 440 16.23 -16.85 -3.29
C LEU A 440 14.69 -16.77 -3.20
N LEU A 441 13.98 -16.79 -4.34
CA LEU A 441 12.51 -16.81 -4.35
C LEU A 441 11.97 -18.06 -3.64
N CYS A 442 12.53 -19.23 -3.89
CA CYS A 442 12.13 -20.47 -3.24
C CYS A 442 12.39 -20.41 -1.73
N GLN A 443 13.54 -19.90 -1.31
CA GLN A 443 13.92 -19.76 0.10
C GLN A 443 12.97 -18.79 0.85
N CYS A 444 12.58 -17.68 0.23
CA CYS A 444 11.57 -16.80 0.81
C CYS A 444 10.21 -17.50 0.95
N ALA A 445 9.79 -18.26 -0.07
CA ALA A 445 8.55 -19.02 0.00
C ALA A 445 8.58 -20.10 1.09
N GLU A 446 9.70 -20.80 1.28
CA GLU A 446 9.88 -21.76 2.38
C GLU A 446 9.76 -21.09 3.75
N HIS A 447 10.38 -19.92 3.93
CA HIS A 447 10.25 -19.12 5.14
C HIS A 447 8.77 -18.74 5.40
N ASP A 448 8.07 -18.24 4.38
CA ASP A 448 6.68 -17.85 4.50
C ASP A 448 5.78 -19.04 4.84
N PHE A 449 5.98 -20.20 4.20
CA PHE A 449 5.23 -21.42 4.50
C PHE A 449 5.52 -21.98 5.90
N TYR A 450 6.71 -21.76 6.43
CA TYR A 450 7.05 -22.16 7.80
C TYR A 450 6.22 -21.36 8.83
N TRP A 451 6.06 -20.05 8.61
CA TRP A 451 5.33 -19.18 9.52
C TRP A 451 3.82 -19.10 9.26
N LEU A 452 3.36 -19.48 8.06
CA LEU A 452 2.00 -19.21 7.58
C LEU A 452 0.90 -19.74 8.51
N ASP A 453 1.02 -20.96 9.01
CA ASP A 453 0.02 -21.53 9.93
C ASP A 453 -0.06 -20.73 11.23
N ASN A 454 1.08 -20.30 11.78
CA ASN A 454 1.14 -19.45 12.96
C ASN A 454 0.50 -18.07 12.69
N LEU A 455 0.78 -17.48 11.54
CA LEU A 455 0.22 -16.18 11.14
C LEU A 455 -1.30 -16.26 10.91
N ILE A 456 -1.78 -17.33 10.31
CA ILE A 456 -3.21 -17.59 10.16
C ILE A 456 -3.87 -17.72 11.54
N ASP A 457 -3.27 -18.46 12.47
CA ASP A 457 -3.80 -18.61 13.82
C ASP A 457 -3.84 -17.29 14.58
N LEU A 458 -2.80 -16.46 14.46
CA LEU A 458 -2.77 -15.12 15.06
C LEU A 458 -3.81 -14.19 14.44
N ALA A 459 -3.92 -14.16 13.11
CA ALA A 459 -4.85 -13.27 12.40
C ALA A 459 -6.31 -13.59 12.69
N PHE A 460 -6.62 -14.86 12.94
CA PHE A 460 -7.97 -15.36 13.09
C PHE A 460 -8.30 -15.88 14.51
N ALA A 461 -7.50 -15.49 15.51
CA ALA A 461 -7.77 -15.84 16.90
C ALA A 461 -9.07 -15.20 17.43
N GLY A 462 -9.91 -15.97 18.09
CA GLY A 462 -10.94 -15.45 19.01
C GLY A 462 -12.38 -15.30 18.49
N LYS A 463 -12.70 -15.54 17.21
CA LYS A 463 -14.08 -15.45 16.70
C LYS A 463 -14.51 -16.74 15.99
N TRP A 464 -15.64 -17.32 16.36
CA TRP A 464 -16.10 -18.62 15.83
C TRP A 464 -16.30 -18.63 14.29
N TYR A 465 -16.83 -17.53 13.72
CA TYR A 465 -17.02 -17.40 12.27
C TYR A 465 -15.70 -17.22 11.51
N VAL A 466 -14.67 -16.79 12.19
CA VAL A 466 -13.32 -16.65 11.67
C VAL A 466 -12.61 -18.00 11.57
N ARG A 467 -13.05 -18.99 12.36
CA ARG A 467 -12.60 -20.39 12.26
C ARG A 467 -12.79 -20.94 10.84
N PHE A 468 -13.91 -20.61 10.22
CA PHE A 468 -14.20 -21.03 8.85
C PHE A 468 -13.23 -20.41 7.85
N LEU A 469 -13.00 -19.09 7.92
CA LEU A 469 -12.02 -18.41 7.11
C LEU A 469 -10.60 -18.97 7.31
N ARG A 470 -10.22 -19.23 8.55
CA ARG A 470 -8.93 -19.85 8.90
C ARG A 470 -8.70 -21.16 8.14
N GLU A 471 -9.66 -22.08 8.12
CA GLU A 471 -9.53 -23.35 7.41
C GLU A 471 -9.45 -23.16 5.89
N PHE A 472 -10.14 -22.19 5.33
CA PHE A 472 -9.99 -21.85 3.91
C PHE A 472 -8.60 -21.31 3.58
N TYR A 473 -8.06 -20.41 4.40
CA TYR A 473 -6.69 -19.94 4.20
C TYR A 473 -5.66 -21.07 4.34
N ARG A 474 -5.85 -22.03 5.24
CA ARG A 474 -5.00 -23.21 5.36
C ARG A 474 -5.06 -24.10 4.11
N VAL A 475 -6.25 -24.35 3.57
CA VAL A 475 -6.41 -25.08 2.32
C VAL A 475 -5.72 -24.35 1.16
N PHE A 476 -5.92 -23.03 1.07
CA PHE A 476 -5.23 -22.21 0.06
C PHE A 476 -3.71 -22.29 0.20
N ALA A 477 -3.19 -22.16 1.42
CA ALA A 477 -1.78 -22.27 1.74
C ALA A 477 -1.22 -23.66 1.35
N GLY A 478 -1.95 -24.74 1.63
CA GLY A 478 -1.58 -26.10 1.24
C GLY A 478 -1.45 -26.26 -0.28
N ILE A 479 -2.40 -25.72 -1.04
CA ILE A 479 -2.38 -25.73 -2.50
C ILE A 479 -1.21 -24.88 -3.03
N ALA A 480 -1.00 -23.70 -2.48
CA ALA A 480 0.10 -22.82 -2.87
C ALA A 480 1.46 -23.50 -2.62
N LYS A 481 1.65 -24.10 -1.44
CA LYS A 481 2.85 -24.85 -1.08
C LYS A 481 3.14 -26.01 -2.04
N GLN A 482 2.11 -26.80 -2.39
CA GLN A 482 2.27 -27.90 -3.33
C GLN A 482 2.70 -27.41 -4.72
N LYS A 483 2.15 -26.27 -5.18
CA LYS A 483 2.51 -25.70 -6.49
C LYS A 483 3.90 -25.05 -6.48
N THR A 484 4.30 -24.41 -5.40
CA THR A 484 5.65 -23.86 -5.27
C THR A 484 6.68 -24.98 -5.33
N ARG A 485 6.46 -26.11 -4.66
CA ARG A 485 7.35 -27.29 -4.75
C ARG A 485 7.46 -27.86 -6.17
N GLN A 486 6.40 -27.82 -6.98
CA GLN A 486 6.48 -28.23 -8.39
C GLN A 486 7.36 -27.26 -9.20
N VAL A 487 7.25 -25.95 -8.93
CA VAL A 487 8.11 -24.94 -9.58
C VAL A 487 9.57 -25.11 -9.14
N GLU A 488 9.85 -25.48 -7.88
CA GLU A 488 11.20 -25.76 -7.38
C GLU A 488 11.84 -26.90 -8.14
N VAL A 489 11.12 -28.00 -8.38
CA VAL A 489 11.60 -29.14 -9.17
C VAL A 489 11.95 -28.72 -10.60
N ASP A 490 11.08 -27.92 -11.25
CA ASP A 490 11.30 -27.42 -12.62
C ASP A 490 12.43 -26.35 -12.70
N VAL A 491 12.83 -25.80 -11.56
CA VAL A 491 13.89 -24.77 -11.44
C VAL A 491 15.25 -25.39 -11.16
N LEU A 492 15.26 -26.56 -10.50
CA LEU A 492 16.48 -27.28 -10.16
C LEU A 492 16.91 -28.29 -11.25
N GLN A 493 16.02 -28.64 -12.17
CA GLN A 493 16.31 -29.32 -13.42
C GLN A 493 16.67 -28.33 -14.53
#